data_01245aa71f4c640bb7e052d1742a777b
#
_entry.id   01245aa71f4c640bb7e052d1742a777b
#
_cell.length_a   1.000
_cell.length_b   1.000
_cell.length_c   1.000
_cell.angle_alpha   90.00
_cell.angle_beta   90.00
_cell.angle_gamma   90.00
#
_symmetry.space_group_name_H-M   'P 1'
#
loop_
_entity.id
_entity.type
_entity.pdbx_description
1 polymer ?
#
loop_
_entity_poly.entity_id
_entity_poly.type
_entity_poly.pdbx_seq_one_letter_code
_entity_poly.pdbx_strand_id
1 'polypeptide(L)'
;MLKQETLELDAKISQEHLDVLNIIKECKDDAITRKQIVALLGKDTTYFRQLNIIINDLVIIFKEPIGSASNSLRNGYFYCRSKEDFYFAKASLYSRVSSIGDRLEVIRELEKARKQ
;
A
#
# COMPACT_ATOMS: atom_id res chain seq x y z
N MET A 1 -27.04 1.46 -6.19
CA MET A 1 -25.89 2.20 -5.68
C MET A 1 -24.62 1.41 -5.75
N LEU A 2 -24.56 0.26 -5.10
CA LEU A 2 -23.35 -0.56 -5.15
C LEU A 2 -22.99 -0.98 -6.57
N LYS A 3 -23.99 -1.31 -7.39
CA LYS A 3 -23.73 -1.69 -8.78
C LYS A 3 -23.12 -0.57 -9.57
N GLN A 4 -23.57 0.65 -9.35
CA GLN A 4 -23.06 1.81 -10.08
C GLN A 4 -21.61 2.09 -9.70
N GLU A 5 -21.30 2.01 -8.42
CA GLU A 5 -19.92 2.19 -7.96
C GLU A 5 -19.01 1.13 -8.55
N THR A 6 -19.46 -0.13 -8.56
CA THR A 6 -18.68 -1.23 -9.11
C THR A 6 -18.38 -1.00 -10.58
N LEU A 7 -19.37 -0.57 -11.34
CA LEU A 7 -19.20 -0.31 -12.76
C LEU A 7 -18.20 0.84 -13.00
N GLU A 8 -18.28 1.90 -12.19
CA GLU A 8 -17.34 2.99 -12.30
C GLU A 8 -15.91 2.56 -11.98
N LEU A 9 -15.74 1.75 -10.94
CA LEU A 9 -14.43 1.25 -10.54
C LEU A 9 -13.83 0.37 -11.64
N ASP A 10 -14.63 -0.53 -12.19
CA ASP A 10 -14.17 -1.42 -13.26
C ASP A 10 -13.73 -0.62 -14.49
N ALA A 11 -14.47 0.45 -14.81
CA ALA A 11 -14.15 1.27 -15.96
C ALA A 11 -12.88 2.09 -15.78
N LYS A 12 -12.45 2.30 -14.53
CA LYS A 12 -11.30 3.15 -14.25
C LYS A 12 -9.99 2.40 -14.09
N ILE A 13 -10.04 1.08 -13.99
CA ILE A 13 -8.80 0.34 -13.82
C ILE A 13 -7.98 0.36 -15.12
N SER A 14 -6.73 0.77 -15.02
CA SER A 14 -5.86 0.88 -16.18
C SER A 14 -5.01 -0.37 -16.32
N GLN A 15 -4.39 -0.51 -17.50
CA GLN A 15 -3.46 -1.61 -17.72
C GLN A 15 -2.28 -1.53 -16.75
N GLU A 16 -1.85 -0.32 -16.43
CA GLU A 16 -0.78 -0.08 -15.46
C GLU A 16 -1.13 -0.66 -14.10
N HIS A 17 -2.36 -0.41 -13.65
CA HIS A 17 -2.86 -0.96 -12.38
C HIS A 17 -2.92 -2.49 -12.43
N LEU A 18 -3.42 -3.02 -13.53
CA LEU A 18 -3.53 -4.48 -13.68
C LEU A 18 -2.17 -5.15 -13.68
N ASP A 19 -1.18 -4.55 -14.34
CA ASP A 19 0.17 -5.10 -14.38
C ASP A 19 0.76 -5.20 -12.97
N VAL A 20 0.62 -4.15 -12.18
CA VAL A 20 1.12 -4.14 -10.80
C VAL A 20 0.36 -5.17 -9.95
N LEU A 21 -0.96 -5.21 -10.07
CA LEU A 21 -1.78 -6.16 -9.34
C LEU A 21 -1.37 -7.59 -9.63
N ASN A 22 -1.19 -7.91 -10.90
CA ASN A 22 -0.83 -9.27 -11.31
C ASN A 22 0.55 -9.66 -10.79
N ILE A 23 1.51 -8.74 -10.81
CA ILE A 23 2.85 -9.00 -10.27
C ILE A 23 2.76 -9.38 -8.79
N ILE A 24 1.97 -8.64 -8.03
CA ILE A 24 1.82 -8.90 -6.60
C ILE A 24 1.07 -10.21 -6.35
N LYS A 25 0.00 -10.45 -7.10
CA LYS A 25 -0.81 -11.66 -6.94
C LYS A 25 -0.06 -12.93 -7.32
N GLU A 26 0.79 -12.84 -8.33
CA GLU A 26 1.52 -14.01 -8.85
C GLU A 26 2.85 -14.24 -8.16
N CYS A 27 3.23 -13.37 -7.25
CA CYS A 27 4.46 -13.56 -6.49
C CYS A 27 4.36 -14.83 -5.66
N LYS A 28 5.36 -15.71 -5.81
CA LYS A 28 5.39 -17.00 -5.11
C LYS A 28 6.05 -16.91 -3.75
N ASP A 29 6.80 -15.84 -3.51
CA ASP A 29 7.41 -15.58 -2.21
C ASP A 29 6.39 -14.91 -1.29
N ASP A 30 6.74 -14.77 -0.02
CA ASP A 30 5.85 -14.14 0.97
C ASP A 30 5.56 -12.68 0.65
N ALA A 31 6.48 -12.01 -0.04
CA ALA A 31 6.31 -10.61 -0.42
C ALA A 31 7.25 -10.26 -1.58
N ILE A 32 6.94 -9.16 -2.26
CA ILE A 32 7.79 -8.65 -3.33
C ILE A 32 8.08 -7.17 -3.05
N THR A 33 9.35 -6.80 -3.14
CA THR A 33 9.79 -5.43 -2.85
C THR A 33 9.44 -4.49 -4.01
N ARG A 34 9.37 -3.19 -3.70
CA ARG A 34 9.12 -2.18 -4.75
C ARG A 34 10.19 -2.21 -5.83
N LYS A 35 11.45 -2.46 -5.46
CA LYS A 35 12.54 -2.57 -6.43
C LYS A 35 12.31 -3.72 -7.40
N GLN A 36 11.86 -4.85 -6.88
CA GLN A 36 11.54 -6.01 -7.71
C GLN A 36 10.37 -5.74 -8.63
N ILE A 37 9.34 -5.05 -8.11
CA ILE A 37 8.17 -4.72 -8.93
C ILE A 37 8.57 -3.81 -10.10
N VAL A 38 9.30 -2.73 -9.83
CA VAL A 38 9.67 -1.81 -10.91
C VAL A 38 10.59 -2.47 -11.92
N ALA A 39 11.46 -3.38 -11.47
CA ALA A 39 12.32 -4.14 -12.38
C ALA A 39 11.47 -5.00 -13.33
N LEU A 40 10.46 -5.69 -12.81
CA LEU A 40 9.55 -6.50 -13.62
C LEU A 40 8.74 -5.67 -14.59
N LEU A 41 8.45 -4.42 -14.24
CA LEU A 41 7.75 -3.48 -15.13
C LEU A 41 8.67 -2.85 -16.18
N GLY A 42 9.96 -3.11 -16.11
CA GLY A 42 10.93 -2.47 -16.99
C GLY A 42 11.18 -1.02 -16.64
N LYS A 43 10.97 -0.65 -15.38
CA LYS A 43 11.13 0.70 -14.88
C LYS A 43 12.30 0.76 -13.90
N ASP A 44 12.59 1.95 -13.39
CA ASP A 44 13.63 2.14 -12.39
C ASP A 44 13.06 2.86 -11.16
N THR A 45 13.93 3.32 -10.26
CA THR A 45 13.50 3.91 -8.99
C THR A 45 12.71 5.20 -9.16
N THR A 46 12.79 5.86 -10.31
CA THR A 46 11.98 7.07 -10.56
C THR A 46 10.49 6.74 -10.61
N TYR A 47 10.16 5.47 -10.80
CA TYR A 47 8.76 5.01 -10.86
C TYR A 47 8.17 4.74 -9.47
N PHE A 48 8.96 4.79 -8.40
CA PHE A 48 8.46 4.46 -7.05
C PHE A 48 7.25 5.28 -6.65
N ARG A 49 7.24 6.56 -6.97
CA ARG A 49 6.10 7.42 -6.63
C ARG A 49 4.84 6.99 -7.34
N GLN A 50 4.95 6.70 -8.64
CA GLN A 50 3.82 6.24 -9.43
C GLN A 50 3.33 4.88 -8.94
N LEU A 51 4.26 3.98 -8.60
CA LEU A 51 3.93 2.68 -8.03
C LEU A 51 3.12 2.83 -6.74
N ASN A 52 3.53 3.75 -5.88
CA ASN A 52 2.83 4.02 -4.62
C ASN A 52 1.40 4.47 -4.87
N ILE A 53 1.20 5.34 -5.85
CA ILE A 53 -0.13 5.82 -6.24
C ILE A 53 -0.98 4.66 -6.74
N ILE A 54 -0.42 3.82 -7.60
CA ILE A 54 -1.12 2.67 -8.15
C ILE A 54 -1.56 1.69 -7.05
N ILE A 55 -0.65 1.37 -6.14
CA ILE A 55 -0.97 0.44 -5.05
C ILE A 55 -2.04 1.03 -4.14
N ASN A 56 -1.94 2.31 -3.83
CA ASN A 56 -2.97 2.97 -3.03
C ASN A 56 -4.34 2.92 -3.72
N ASP A 57 -4.38 3.17 -5.02
CA ASP A 57 -5.61 3.07 -5.80
C ASP A 57 -6.17 1.65 -5.76
N LEU A 58 -5.31 0.64 -5.92
CA LEU A 58 -5.75 -0.75 -5.91
C LEU A 58 -6.43 -1.12 -4.59
N VAL A 59 -5.89 -0.63 -3.48
CA VAL A 59 -6.47 -0.93 -2.16
C VAL A 59 -7.73 -0.09 -1.90
N ILE A 60 -7.63 1.21 -2.08
CA ILE A 60 -8.69 2.14 -1.66
C ILE A 60 -9.85 2.16 -2.64
N ILE A 61 -9.55 2.21 -3.93
CA ILE A 61 -10.59 2.34 -4.95
C ILE A 61 -11.11 0.98 -5.38
N PHE A 62 -10.19 0.07 -5.71
CA PHE A 62 -10.56 -1.23 -6.30
C PHE A 62 -10.72 -2.34 -5.27
N LYS A 63 -10.44 -2.05 -3.98
CA LYS A 63 -10.67 -2.96 -2.86
C LYS A 63 -9.87 -4.26 -2.96
N GLU A 64 -8.68 -4.19 -3.55
CA GLU A 64 -7.80 -5.35 -3.61
C GLU A 64 -7.05 -5.50 -2.28
N PRO A 65 -7.00 -6.70 -1.72
CA PRO A 65 -6.38 -6.91 -0.40
C PRO A 65 -4.86 -7.00 -0.49
N ILE A 66 -4.22 -5.88 -0.73
CA ILE A 66 -2.77 -5.79 -0.81
C ILE A 66 -2.23 -5.23 0.51
N GLY A 67 -1.29 -5.95 1.11
CA GLY A 67 -0.61 -5.51 2.30
C GLY A 67 0.83 -5.16 2.02
N SER A 68 1.47 -4.51 2.98
CA SER A 68 2.90 -4.27 2.94
C SER A 68 3.48 -4.47 4.33
N ALA A 69 4.71 -4.93 4.39
CA ALA A 69 5.43 -5.11 5.64
C ALA A 69 6.89 -4.79 5.44
N SER A 70 7.55 -4.41 6.52
CA SER A 70 8.96 -4.04 6.49
C SER A 70 9.59 -4.50 7.80
N ASN A 71 9.73 -5.81 7.96
CA ASN A 71 10.32 -6.38 9.16
C ASN A 71 11.13 -7.62 8.79
N SER A 72 11.72 -8.27 9.79
CA SER A 72 12.60 -9.42 9.57
C SER A 72 11.86 -10.65 9.05
N LEU A 73 10.54 -10.72 9.27
CA LEU A 73 9.73 -11.87 8.85
C LEU A 73 9.15 -11.70 7.47
N ARG A 74 8.88 -10.46 7.05
CA ARG A 74 8.27 -10.19 5.75
C ARG A 74 8.65 -8.78 5.31
N ASN A 75 9.09 -8.64 4.07
CA ASN A 75 9.51 -7.35 3.54
C ASN A 75 9.02 -7.18 2.12
N GLY A 76 8.10 -6.22 1.92
CA GLY A 76 7.55 -5.90 0.61
C GLY A 76 6.03 -5.94 0.60
N TYR A 77 5.49 -5.99 -0.62
CA TYR A 77 4.05 -6.06 -0.85
C TYR A 77 3.61 -7.50 -1.05
N PHE A 78 2.38 -7.79 -0.67
CA PHE A 78 1.83 -9.14 -0.80
C PHE A 78 0.32 -9.07 -0.95
N TYR A 79 -0.24 -10.10 -1.59
CA TYR A 79 -1.69 -10.23 -1.74
C TYR A 79 -2.20 -11.07 -0.56
N CYS A 80 -3.13 -10.51 0.22
CA CYS A 80 -3.60 -11.18 1.44
C CYS A 80 -4.54 -12.33 1.09
N ARG A 81 -4.18 -13.56 1.51
CA ARG A 81 -4.97 -14.76 1.28
C ARG A 81 -5.29 -15.53 2.56
N SER A 82 -4.63 -15.18 3.66
CA SER A 82 -4.77 -15.89 4.92
C SER A 82 -4.93 -14.91 6.07
N LYS A 83 -5.34 -15.42 7.24
CA LYS A 83 -5.40 -14.59 8.44
C LYS A 83 -4.05 -13.99 8.78
N GLU A 84 -2.99 -14.76 8.57
CA GLU A 84 -1.63 -14.29 8.83
C GLU A 84 -1.29 -13.12 7.92
N ASP A 85 -1.63 -13.20 6.63
CA ASP A 85 -1.39 -12.12 5.68
C ASP A 85 -2.09 -10.85 6.14
N PHE A 86 -3.36 -10.95 6.52
CA PHE A 86 -4.12 -9.79 7.00
C PHE A 86 -3.55 -9.25 8.30
N TYR A 87 -3.04 -10.13 9.16
CA TYR A 87 -2.38 -9.69 10.38
C TYR A 87 -1.17 -8.80 10.08
N PHE A 88 -0.29 -9.23 9.19
CA PHE A 88 0.89 -8.44 8.80
C PHE A 88 0.49 -7.12 8.16
N ALA A 89 -0.51 -7.15 7.28
CA ALA A 89 -0.98 -5.93 6.61
C ALA A 89 -1.50 -4.92 7.61
N LYS A 90 -2.33 -5.36 8.57
CA LYS A 90 -2.88 -4.47 9.59
C LYS A 90 -1.81 -3.95 10.55
N ALA A 91 -0.91 -4.83 10.98
CA ALA A 91 0.14 -4.46 11.93
C ALA A 91 1.01 -3.33 11.39
N SER A 92 1.36 -3.42 10.11
CA SER A 92 2.15 -2.40 9.45
C SER A 92 1.44 -1.05 9.43
N LEU A 93 0.14 -1.06 9.14
CA LEU A 93 -0.66 0.17 9.10
C LEU A 93 -0.86 0.75 10.49
N TYR A 94 -1.15 -0.07 11.50
CA TYR A 94 -1.28 0.39 12.88
C TYR A 94 0.00 1.05 13.37
N SER A 95 1.15 0.46 13.05
CA SER A 95 2.43 1.02 13.44
C SER A 95 2.63 2.40 12.83
N ARG A 96 2.29 2.58 11.56
CA ARG A 96 2.43 3.88 10.89
C ARG A 96 1.46 4.91 11.45
N VAL A 97 0.22 4.52 11.71
CA VAL A 97 -0.79 5.43 12.30
C VAL A 97 -0.32 5.89 13.67
N SER A 98 0.17 4.98 14.50
CA SER A 98 0.68 5.32 15.83
C SER A 98 1.83 6.31 15.75
N SER A 99 2.79 6.06 14.88
CA SER A 99 3.95 6.93 14.69
C SER A 99 3.55 8.32 14.20
N ILE A 100 2.63 8.39 13.25
CA ILE A 100 2.11 9.66 12.74
C ILE A 100 1.38 10.41 13.85
N GLY A 101 0.58 9.70 14.66
CA GLY A 101 -0.13 10.29 15.78
C GLY A 101 0.81 10.91 16.80
N ASP A 102 1.90 10.22 17.12
CA ASP A 102 2.90 10.72 18.07
C ASP A 102 3.55 12.01 17.55
N ARG A 103 3.88 12.04 16.27
CA ARG A 103 4.46 13.22 15.64
C ARG A 103 3.50 14.40 15.66
N LEU A 104 2.24 14.14 15.36
CA LEU A 104 1.21 15.18 15.39
C LEU A 104 1.08 15.77 16.81
N GLU A 105 1.09 14.92 17.82
CA GLU A 105 0.98 15.38 19.21
C GLU A 105 2.14 16.29 19.59
N VAL A 106 3.37 15.91 19.24
CA VAL A 106 4.54 16.73 19.52
C VAL A 106 4.43 18.09 18.83
N ILE A 107 4.00 18.10 17.56
CA ILE A 107 3.85 19.36 16.82
C ILE A 107 2.81 20.27 17.49
N ARG A 108 1.71 19.70 17.94
CA ARG A 108 0.68 20.47 18.67
C ARG A 108 1.24 21.11 19.94
N GLU A 109 2.02 20.35 20.69
CA GLU A 109 2.63 20.85 21.93
C GLU A 109 3.62 21.98 21.65
N LEU A 110 4.43 21.82 20.60
CA LEU A 110 5.39 22.85 20.22
C LEU A 110 4.69 24.13 19.76
N GLU A 111 3.58 24.00 19.06
CA GLU A 111 2.79 25.15 18.64
C GLU A 111 2.25 25.91 19.83
N LYS A 112 1.71 25.21 20.82
CA LYS A 112 1.20 25.85 22.04
C LYS A 112 2.28 26.61 22.79
N ALA A 113 3.47 26.02 22.88
CA ALA A 113 4.59 26.66 23.56
C ALA A 113 4.99 27.96 22.87
N ARG A 114 4.94 28.01 21.55
CA ARG A 114 5.31 29.21 20.81
C ARG A 114 4.31 30.34 20.93
N LYS A 115 3.05 30.04 21.17
CA LYS A 115 2.01 31.06 21.33
C LYS A 115 2.08 31.81 22.64
N GLN A 116 2.82 31.26 23.57
CA GLN A 116 3.02 31.90 24.88
C GLN A 116 4.26 32.77 24.88
#